data_6c9ec3480a20e66ffaf1d49cb177b76b
#
_entry.id   6c9ec3480a20e66ffaf1d49cb177b76b
#
_cell.length_a   1.000
_cell.length_b   1.000
_cell.length_c   1.000
_cell.angle_alpha   90.00
_cell.angle_beta   90.00
_cell.angle_gamma   90.00
#
_symmetry.space_group_name_H-M   'P 1'
#
loop_
_entity.id
_entity.type
_entity.pdbx_description
1 polymer ?
#
loop_
_entity_poly.entity_id
_entity_poly.type
_entity_poly.pdbx_seq_one_letter_code
_entity_poly.pdbx_strand_id
1 'polypeptide(L)'
;MKLSKIYGIHSVQSALDYSPKKIGKAWVDSQRQDKRLTQLIDDLLDLGIEPEKVDRKKLDRFAEGSNHQGIVIEVEMPGELSESDLKDAVLTLSGTPLFLVLDNVQDPHNFGACLRTADATGVHGVIITKDNATGITPTVCKVASGAAETVPVYQVTNLSRTLRWLKDQGIWVMGAAGEATQTVYQTDFTVPLALVVGAEGKGLRRLTKEQC
;
A
#
# COMPACT_ATOMS: atom_id res chain seq x y z
N MET A 1 -5.88 -1.74 12.27
CA MET A 1 -5.90 -2.74 11.17
C MET A 1 -7.30 -2.78 10.56
N LYS A 2 -7.41 -2.89 9.26
CA LYS A 2 -8.68 -2.87 8.51
C LYS A 2 -8.98 -4.29 8.01
N LEU A 3 -10.20 -4.79 8.21
CA LEU A 3 -10.64 -6.03 7.57
C LEU A 3 -10.94 -5.74 6.10
N SER A 4 -10.30 -6.48 5.22
CA SER A 4 -10.46 -6.36 3.77
C SER A 4 -10.81 -7.72 3.17
N LYS A 5 -11.65 -7.71 2.13
CA LYS A 5 -11.98 -8.93 1.39
C LYS A 5 -11.07 -9.08 0.19
N ILE A 6 -10.46 -10.25 0.08
CA ILE A 6 -9.61 -10.65 -1.03
C ILE A 6 -10.31 -11.78 -1.78
N TYR A 7 -10.29 -11.73 -3.09
CA TYR A 7 -10.99 -12.70 -3.94
C TYR A 7 -10.17 -13.11 -5.17
N GLY A 8 -10.50 -14.29 -5.66
CA GLY A 8 -9.81 -14.91 -6.80
C GLY A 8 -8.61 -15.76 -6.38
N ILE A 9 -8.42 -16.85 -7.13
CA ILE A 9 -7.47 -17.93 -6.79
C ILE A 9 -6.06 -17.40 -6.55
N HIS A 10 -5.53 -16.57 -7.43
CA HIS A 10 -4.15 -16.05 -7.30
C HIS A 10 -3.96 -15.09 -6.13
N SER A 11 -4.96 -14.23 -5.86
CA SER A 11 -4.89 -13.30 -4.74
C SER A 11 -4.99 -14.01 -3.40
N VAL A 12 -5.85 -15.03 -3.31
CA VAL A 12 -6.01 -15.86 -2.12
C VAL A 12 -4.76 -16.70 -1.88
N GLN A 13 -4.18 -17.32 -2.89
CA GLN A 13 -2.91 -18.04 -2.79
C GLN A 13 -1.80 -17.11 -2.27
N SER A 14 -1.73 -15.90 -2.81
CA SER A 14 -0.76 -14.90 -2.35
C SER A 14 -0.94 -14.55 -0.86
N ALA A 15 -2.19 -14.43 -0.38
CA ALA A 15 -2.45 -14.17 1.03
C ALA A 15 -2.05 -15.35 1.92
N LEU A 16 -2.30 -16.59 1.47
CA LEU A 16 -1.86 -17.80 2.15
C LEU A 16 -0.32 -17.89 2.26
N ASP A 17 0.37 -17.56 1.18
CA ASP A 17 1.84 -17.67 1.12
C ASP A 17 2.55 -16.62 2.00
N TYR A 18 2.01 -15.40 2.10
CA TYR A 18 2.73 -14.25 2.71
C TYR A 18 2.12 -13.72 4.01
N SER A 19 0.84 -13.97 4.25
CA SER A 19 0.15 -13.44 5.44
C SER A 19 -0.86 -14.43 6.03
N PRO A 20 -0.55 -15.72 6.20
CA PRO A 20 -1.51 -16.75 6.60
C PRO A 20 -2.18 -16.44 7.94
N LYS A 21 -1.45 -15.89 8.90
CA LYS A 21 -1.96 -15.56 10.25
C LYS A 21 -2.98 -14.41 10.27
N LYS A 22 -3.13 -13.67 9.16
CA LYS A 22 -4.06 -12.54 9.04
C LYS A 22 -5.38 -12.94 8.41
N ILE A 23 -5.50 -14.16 7.90
CA ILE A 23 -6.74 -14.67 7.32
C ILE A 23 -7.68 -15.04 8.45
N GLY A 24 -8.83 -14.34 8.51
CA GLY A 24 -9.85 -14.59 9.56
C GLY A 24 -10.95 -15.52 9.11
N LYS A 25 -11.53 -15.28 7.94
CA LYS A 25 -12.66 -16.06 7.40
C LYS A 25 -12.47 -16.36 5.93
N ALA A 26 -13.06 -17.45 5.48
CA ALA A 26 -13.07 -17.83 4.08
C ALA A 26 -14.48 -18.28 3.64
N TRP A 27 -14.84 -17.96 2.39
CA TRP A 27 -16.07 -18.37 1.75
C TRP A 27 -15.77 -18.96 0.39
N VAL A 28 -16.39 -20.11 0.09
CA VAL A 28 -16.20 -20.84 -1.17
C VAL A 28 -17.52 -21.15 -1.84
N ASP A 29 -17.53 -21.18 -3.17
CA ASP A 29 -18.67 -21.55 -3.97
C ASP A 29 -19.05 -23.03 -3.72
N SER A 30 -20.27 -23.26 -3.25
CA SER A 30 -20.76 -24.59 -2.93
C SER A 30 -20.89 -25.53 -4.16
N GLN A 31 -20.96 -24.96 -5.36
CA GLN A 31 -21.15 -25.71 -6.61
C GLN A 31 -19.86 -25.88 -7.42
N ARG A 32 -18.82 -25.11 -7.13
CA ARG A 32 -17.58 -25.15 -7.88
C ARG A 32 -16.62 -26.19 -7.31
N GLN A 33 -16.19 -27.11 -8.18
CA GLN A 33 -15.23 -28.17 -7.85
C GLN A 33 -14.14 -28.22 -8.94
N ASP A 34 -13.07 -27.49 -8.71
CA ASP A 34 -11.88 -27.61 -9.55
C ASP A 34 -10.63 -27.79 -8.69
N LYS A 35 -9.59 -28.40 -9.27
CA LYS A 35 -8.37 -28.78 -8.57
C LYS A 35 -7.69 -27.63 -7.83
N ARG A 36 -7.71 -26.40 -8.40
CA ARG A 36 -7.07 -25.24 -7.78
C ARG A 36 -7.84 -24.73 -6.57
N LEU A 37 -9.17 -24.71 -6.66
CA LEU A 37 -10.03 -24.32 -5.54
C LEU A 37 -9.91 -25.34 -4.39
N THR A 38 -9.87 -26.64 -4.71
CA THR A 38 -9.71 -27.71 -3.72
C THR A 38 -8.39 -27.53 -2.97
N GLN A 39 -7.28 -27.28 -3.67
CA GLN A 39 -5.99 -27.04 -3.02
C GLN A 39 -6.04 -25.86 -2.05
N LEU A 40 -6.65 -24.73 -2.44
CA LEU A 40 -6.81 -23.58 -1.55
C LEU A 40 -7.65 -23.86 -0.32
N ILE A 41 -8.66 -24.72 -0.46
CA ILE A 41 -9.48 -25.18 0.67
C ILE A 41 -8.64 -26.01 1.63
N ASP A 42 -7.84 -26.93 1.11
CA ASP A 42 -6.94 -27.76 1.93
C ASP A 42 -5.91 -26.88 2.66
N ASP A 43 -5.28 -25.93 1.96
CA ASP A 43 -4.32 -24.98 2.57
C ASP A 43 -4.97 -24.12 3.67
N LEU A 44 -6.25 -23.72 3.53
CA LEU A 44 -7.00 -23.00 4.56
C LEU A 44 -7.31 -23.89 5.76
N LEU A 45 -7.69 -25.15 5.52
CA LEU A 45 -7.96 -26.13 6.59
C LEU A 45 -6.69 -26.43 7.41
N ASP A 46 -5.54 -26.54 6.76
CA ASP A 46 -4.23 -26.72 7.43
C ASP A 46 -3.89 -25.55 8.36
N LEU A 47 -4.40 -24.35 8.08
CA LEU A 47 -4.31 -23.17 8.96
C LEU A 47 -5.39 -23.13 10.04
N GLY A 48 -6.29 -24.12 10.10
CA GLY A 48 -7.41 -24.15 11.02
C GLY A 48 -8.57 -23.22 10.63
N ILE A 49 -8.60 -22.77 9.37
CA ILE A 49 -9.68 -21.93 8.84
C ILE A 49 -10.64 -22.80 8.04
N GLU A 50 -11.83 -23.02 8.56
CA GLU A 50 -12.88 -23.79 7.88
C GLU A 50 -13.67 -22.89 6.92
N PRO A 51 -13.59 -23.09 5.58
CA PRO A 51 -14.29 -22.24 4.63
C PRO A 51 -15.80 -22.49 4.65
N GLU A 52 -16.58 -21.43 4.77
CA GLU A 52 -18.03 -21.47 4.66
C GLU A 52 -18.45 -21.70 3.20
N LYS A 53 -19.20 -22.78 2.93
CA LYS A 53 -19.79 -23.03 1.61
C LYS A 53 -21.01 -22.13 1.40
N VAL A 54 -20.95 -21.30 0.38
CA VAL A 54 -22.00 -20.31 0.08
C VAL A 54 -22.43 -20.36 -1.39
N ASP A 55 -23.54 -19.73 -1.69
CA ASP A 55 -23.97 -19.55 -3.08
C ASP A 55 -23.14 -18.49 -3.81
N ARG A 56 -23.12 -18.56 -5.13
CA ARG A 56 -22.38 -17.63 -5.98
C ARG A 56 -22.80 -16.17 -5.79
N LYS A 57 -24.10 -15.92 -5.54
CA LYS A 57 -24.62 -14.55 -5.33
C LYS A 57 -24.04 -13.91 -4.06
N LYS A 58 -23.77 -14.70 -3.02
CA LYS A 58 -23.12 -14.20 -1.80
C LYS A 58 -21.66 -13.81 -2.07
N LEU A 59 -20.93 -14.62 -2.87
CA LEU A 59 -19.57 -14.30 -3.29
C LEU A 59 -19.52 -13.07 -4.20
N ASP A 60 -20.45 -12.94 -5.17
CA ASP A 60 -20.56 -11.76 -6.04
C ASP A 60 -20.73 -10.47 -5.21
N ARG A 61 -21.54 -10.53 -4.15
CA ARG A 61 -21.70 -9.38 -3.21
C ARG A 61 -20.42 -9.07 -2.44
N PHE A 62 -19.69 -10.10 -2.00
CA PHE A 62 -18.43 -9.92 -1.27
C PHE A 62 -17.32 -9.38 -2.16
N ALA A 63 -17.29 -9.75 -3.43
CA ALA A 63 -16.34 -9.31 -4.43
C ALA A 63 -16.78 -8.05 -5.20
N GLU A 64 -17.91 -7.41 -4.80
CA GLU A 64 -18.45 -6.20 -5.43
C GLU A 64 -18.58 -6.33 -6.95
N GLY A 65 -19.04 -7.49 -7.42
CA GLY A 65 -19.19 -7.82 -8.83
C GLY A 65 -17.90 -8.19 -9.58
N SER A 66 -16.77 -8.20 -8.91
CA SER A 66 -15.50 -8.62 -9.49
C SER A 66 -15.39 -10.14 -9.63
N ASN A 67 -14.44 -10.61 -10.46
CA ASN A 67 -14.26 -12.04 -10.72
C ASN A 67 -13.61 -12.76 -9.53
N HIS A 68 -14.43 -13.30 -8.63
CA HIS A 68 -14.01 -13.98 -7.41
C HIS A 68 -13.50 -15.41 -7.62
N GLN A 69 -13.72 -16.01 -8.79
CA GLN A 69 -13.25 -17.36 -9.12
C GLN A 69 -13.60 -18.43 -8.07
N GLY A 70 -14.75 -18.29 -7.41
CA GLY A 70 -15.28 -19.26 -6.43
C GLY A 70 -14.72 -19.16 -5.02
N ILE A 71 -13.89 -18.16 -4.70
CA ILE A 71 -13.33 -17.98 -3.35
C ILE A 71 -13.20 -16.51 -2.98
N VAL A 72 -13.56 -16.21 -1.72
CA VAL A 72 -13.32 -14.92 -1.05
C VAL A 72 -12.79 -15.22 0.34
N ILE A 73 -11.79 -14.48 0.79
CA ILE A 73 -11.30 -14.51 2.16
C ILE A 73 -11.38 -13.12 2.80
N GLU A 74 -11.50 -13.07 4.12
CA GLU A 74 -11.37 -11.85 4.91
C GLU A 74 -9.99 -11.84 5.56
N VAL A 75 -9.24 -10.76 5.34
CA VAL A 75 -7.87 -10.63 5.79
C VAL A 75 -7.70 -9.33 6.57
N GLU A 76 -6.97 -9.40 7.66
CA GLU A 76 -6.54 -8.21 8.37
C GLU A 76 -5.37 -7.56 7.63
N MET A 77 -5.60 -6.34 7.11
CA MET A 77 -4.61 -5.60 6.33
C MET A 77 -4.09 -4.39 7.10
N PRO A 78 -2.80 -4.03 6.94
CA PRO A 78 -2.38 -2.70 7.35
C PRO A 78 -3.26 -1.67 6.65
N GLY A 79 -3.70 -0.66 7.37
CA GLY A 79 -4.51 0.43 6.81
C GLY A 79 -3.65 1.64 6.54
N GLU A 80 -4.07 2.45 5.57
CA GLU A 80 -3.53 3.78 5.39
C GLU A 80 -3.97 4.69 6.55
N LEU A 81 -3.04 5.49 7.03
CA LEU A 81 -3.25 6.53 8.03
C LEU A 81 -3.76 7.82 7.37
N SER A 82 -4.42 8.66 8.12
CA SER A 82 -5.01 9.90 7.61
C SER A 82 -3.98 11.05 7.51
N GLU A 83 -4.40 12.16 6.86
CA GLU A 83 -3.63 13.41 6.85
C GLU A 83 -3.47 14.00 8.27
N SER A 84 -4.42 13.74 9.19
CA SER A 84 -4.29 14.13 10.58
C SER A 84 -3.18 13.35 11.28
N ASP A 85 -3.16 12.03 11.08
CA ASP A 85 -2.12 11.17 11.66
C ASP A 85 -0.72 11.57 11.16
N LEU A 86 -0.60 12.00 9.88
CA LEU A 86 0.64 12.55 9.34
C LEU A 86 1.09 13.79 10.10
N LYS A 87 0.15 14.72 10.38
CA LYS A 87 0.46 15.95 11.09
C LYS A 87 0.92 15.66 12.51
N ASP A 88 0.23 14.78 13.20
CA ASP A 88 0.58 14.38 14.56
C ASP A 88 1.97 13.70 14.59
N ALA A 89 2.25 12.82 13.62
CA ALA A 89 3.55 12.17 13.48
C ALA A 89 4.68 13.19 13.25
N VAL A 90 4.50 14.15 12.33
CA VAL A 90 5.51 15.19 12.05
C VAL A 90 5.80 16.05 13.29
N LEU A 91 4.77 16.43 14.04
CA LEU A 91 4.90 17.29 15.23
C LEU A 91 5.54 16.58 16.43
N THR A 92 5.43 15.25 16.50
CA THR A 92 5.94 14.45 17.62
C THR A 92 7.24 13.71 17.31
N LEU A 93 7.66 13.70 16.05
CA LEU A 93 8.84 12.97 15.61
C LEU A 93 10.10 13.55 16.22
N SER A 94 10.94 12.69 16.80
CA SER A 94 12.26 13.03 17.29
C SER A 94 13.34 12.69 16.25
N GLY A 95 14.31 13.57 16.06
CA GLY A 95 15.39 13.40 15.08
C GLY A 95 15.12 14.14 13.77
N THR A 96 15.85 13.77 12.71
CA THR A 96 15.75 14.39 11.38
C THR A 96 14.69 13.68 10.55
N PRO A 97 13.54 14.29 10.25
CA PRO A 97 12.49 13.67 9.46
C PRO A 97 12.95 13.27 8.05
N LEU A 98 12.59 12.05 7.63
CA LEU A 98 12.73 11.60 6.25
C LEU A 98 11.40 10.95 5.82
N PHE A 99 10.73 11.56 4.85
CA PHE A 99 9.50 11.04 4.25
C PHE A 99 9.70 10.70 2.78
N LEU A 100 9.07 9.64 2.31
CA LEU A 100 8.94 9.33 0.89
C LEU A 100 7.54 9.72 0.42
N VAL A 101 7.44 10.51 -0.62
CA VAL A 101 6.17 10.95 -1.21
C VAL A 101 6.00 10.36 -2.59
N LEU A 102 4.90 9.65 -2.82
CA LEU A 102 4.59 9.00 -4.09
C LEU A 102 3.46 9.75 -4.80
N ASP A 103 3.82 10.47 -5.86
CA ASP A 103 2.88 11.26 -6.66
C ASP A 103 2.26 10.41 -7.76
N ASN A 104 1.02 9.93 -7.54
CA ASN A 104 0.25 9.12 -8.50
C ASN A 104 0.89 7.77 -8.88
N VAL A 105 1.58 7.10 -7.98
CA VAL A 105 2.06 5.73 -8.21
C VAL A 105 0.88 4.78 -8.18
N GLN A 106 0.55 4.17 -9.31
CA GLN A 106 -0.64 3.33 -9.51
C GLN A 106 -0.31 1.84 -9.54
N ASP A 107 0.90 1.48 -9.92
CA ASP A 107 1.33 0.09 -9.96
C ASP A 107 1.62 -0.44 -8.55
N PRO A 108 0.92 -1.51 -8.10
CA PRO A 108 1.15 -2.10 -6.79
C PRO A 108 2.55 -2.71 -6.64
N HIS A 109 3.21 -3.14 -7.71
CA HIS A 109 4.58 -3.64 -7.65
C HIS A 109 5.56 -2.50 -7.36
N ASN A 110 5.42 -1.37 -8.03
CA ASN A 110 6.25 -0.19 -7.78
C ASN A 110 6.02 0.35 -6.36
N PHE A 111 4.78 0.43 -5.91
CA PHE A 111 4.49 0.85 -4.55
C PHE A 111 5.08 -0.10 -3.49
N GLY A 112 4.92 -1.41 -3.66
CA GLY A 112 5.52 -2.40 -2.76
C GLY A 112 7.04 -2.32 -2.72
N ALA A 113 7.70 -2.12 -3.87
CA ALA A 113 9.15 -1.92 -3.96
C ALA A 113 9.61 -0.63 -3.24
N CYS A 114 8.84 0.47 -3.38
CA CYS A 114 9.08 1.71 -2.66
C CYS A 114 8.98 1.51 -1.13
N LEU A 115 7.96 0.80 -0.65
CA LEU A 115 7.81 0.49 0.78
C LEU A 115 8.99 -0.31 1.31
N ARG A 116 9.42 -1.34 0.58
CA ARG A 116 10.60 -2.14 0.97
C ARG A 116 11.88 -1.32 1.05
N THR A 117 12.07 -0.39 0.12
CA THR A 117 13.22 0.53 0.14
C THR A 117 13.08 1.53 1.29
N ALA A 118 11.89 2.06 1.54
CA ALA A 118 11.60 2.98 2.64
C ALA A 118 11.92 2.34 4.00
N ASP A 119 11.53 1.08 4.22
CA ASP A 119 11.84 0.33 5.43
C ASP A 119 13.36 0.16 5.61
N ALA A 120 14.04 -0.30 4.57
CA ALA A 120 15.48 -0.53 4.59
C ALA A 120 16.32 0.75 4.82
N THR A 121 15.78 1.92 4.47
CA THR A 121 16.47 3.23 4.58
C THR A 121 16.01 4.05 5.79
N GLY A 122 15.15 3.51 6.65
CA GLY A 122 14.67 4.18 7.85
C GLY A 122 13.77 5.39 7.58
N VAL A 123 13.00 5.37 6.50
CA VAL A 123 12.01 6.40 6.20
C VAL A 123 10.92 6.38 7.28
N HIS A 124 10.59 7.54 7.83
CA HIS A 124 9.61 7.69 8.93
C HIS A 124 8.16 7.52 8.47
N GLY A 125 7.91 7.59 7.16
CA GLY A 125 6.61 7.31 6.58
C GLY A 125 6.55 7.58 5.08
N VAL A 126 5.60 6.93 4.43
CA VAL A 126 5.32 7.10 3.00
C VAL A 126 4.00 7.85 2.84
N ILE A 127 4.00 8.90 2.04
CA ILE A 127 2.82 9.73 1.77
C ILE A 127 2.32 9.41 0.37
N ILE A 128 1.05 9.02 0.25
CA ILE A 128 0.37 8.74 -1.02
C ILE A 128 -0.85 9.63 -1.21
N THR A 129 -1.31 9.79 -2.44
CA THR A 129 -2.57 10.46 -2.74
C THR A 129 -3.75 9.51 -2.58
N LYS A 130 -4.91 10.04 -2.14
CA LYS A 130 -6.15 9.26 -2.04
C LYS A 130 -6.64 8.82 -3.42
N ASP A 131 -6.57 9.73 -4.39
CA ASP A 131 -7.05 9.50 -5.75
C ASP A 131 -5.86 9.23 -6.68
N ASN A 132 -6.09 8.39 -7.68
CA ASN A 132 -5.11 8.03 -8.72
C ASN A 132 -3.79 7.43 -8.18
N ALA A 133 -3.82 6.79 -7.03
CA ALA A 133 -2.73 6.00 -6.50
C ALA A 133 -3.26 4.63 -6.04
N THR A 134 -2.39 3.64 -6.05
CA THR A 134 -2.71 2.36 -5.42
C THR A 134 -2.58 2.50 -3.90
N GLY A 135 -3.59 1.98 -3.17
CA GLY A 135 -3.48 1.82 -1.71
C GLY A 135 -2.77 0.52 -1.34
N ILE A 136 -2.77 0.21 -0.04
CA ILE A 136 -2.23 -1.06 0.45
C ILE A 136 -3.17 -2.20 0.01
N THR A 137 -2.66 -3.06 -0.85
CA THR A 137 -3.34 -4.25 -1.39
C THR A 137 -2.53 -5.50 -1.07
N PRO A 138 -3.09 -6.72 -1.25
CA PRO A 138 -2.32 -7.95 -1.08
C PRO A 138 -1.06 -8.01 -1.94
N THR A 139 -1.15 -7.53 -3.18
CA THR A 139 0.00 -7.45 -4.09
C THR A 139 1.08 -6.51 -3.54
N VAL A 140 0.68 -5.35 -3.01
CA VAL A 140 1.61 -4.42 -2.34
C VAL A 140 2.28 -5.09 -1.14
N CYS A 141 1.52 -5.74 -0.25
CA CYS A 141 2.06 -6.44 0.91
C CYS A 141 3.05 -7.53 0.53
N LYS A 142 2.71 -8.32 -0.52
CA LYS A 142 3.59 -9.34 -1.06
C LYS A 142 4.93 -8.76 -1.52
N VAL A 143 4.90 -7.72 -2.36
CA VAL A 143 6.11 -7.11 -2.93
C VAL A 143 6.91 -6.37 -1.86
N ALA A 144 6.24 -5.77 -0.90
CA ALA A 144 6.85 -5.06 0.22
C ALA A 144 7.56 -5.98 1.22
N SER A 145 7.28 -7.30 1.21
CA SER A 145 7.97 -8.30 2.06
C SER A 145 7.99 -7.94 3.55
N GLY A 146 6.85 -7.49 4.09
CA GLY A 146 6.68 -7.07 5.48
C GLY A 146 6.75 -5.55 5.71
N ALA A 147 7.38 -4.78 4.82
CA ALA A 147 7.52 -3.33 4.98
C ALA A 147 6.18 -2.56 5.02
N ALA A 148 5.11 -3.13 4.45
CA ALA A 148 3.77 -2.53 4.56
C ALA A 148 3.21 -2.52 6.00
N GLU A 149 3.81 -3.28 6.91
CA GLU A 149 3.39 -3.40 8.31
C GLU A 149 4.23 -2.53 9.24
N THR A 150 5.46 -2.24 8.83
CA THR A 150 6.44 -1.48 9.62
C THR A 150 6.49 -0.02 9.25
N VAL A 151 6.34 0.31 7.95
CA VAL A 151 6.39 1.68 7.45
C VAL A 151 4.99 2.31 7.46
N PRO A 152 4.77 3.41 8.22
CA PRO A 152 3.50 4.13 8.19
C PRO A 152 3.20 4.67 6.78
N VAL A 153 1.99 4.42 6.28
CA VAL A 153 1.51 4.94 4.99
C VAL A 153 0.41 5.96 5.24
N TYR A 154 0.65 7.21 4.90
CA TYR A 154 -0.28 8.31 5.06
C TYR A 154 -0.99 8.64 3.76
N GLN A 155 -2.32 8.65 3.77
CA GLN A 155 -3.12 8.98 2.61
C GLN A 155 -3.63 10.43 2.69
N VAL A 156 -3.28 11.26 1.70
CA VAL A 156 -3.65 12.67 1.65
C VAL A 156 -4.54 12.99 0.46
N THR A 157 -5.48 13.92 0.64
CA THR A 157 -6.41 14.32 -0.42
C THR A 157 -5.78 15.33 -1.39
N ASN A 158 -4.98 16.27 -0.88
CA ASN A 158 -4.36 17.33 -1.68
C ASN A 158 -2.86 17.38 -1.42
N LEU A 159 -2.10 16.66 -2.27
CA LEU A 159 -0.66 16.55 -2.13
C LEU A 159 0.05 17.91 -2.14
N SER A 160 -0.30 18.81 -3.05
CA SER A 160 0.33 20.13 -3.13
C SER A 160 0.17 20.94 -1.84
N ARG A 161 -1.02 20.86 -1.19
CA ARG A 161 -1.27 21.49 0.12
C ARG A 161 -0.45 20.82 1.22
N THR A 162 -0.37 19.51 1.21
CA THR A 162 0.43 18.74 2.18
C THR A 162 1.91 19.08 2.07
N LEU A 163 2.47 19.16 0.85
CA LEU A 163 3.87 19.52 0.63
C LEU A 163 4.17 20.95 1.11
N ARG A 164 3.25 21.90 0.88
CA ARG A 164 3.40 23.26 1.42
C ARG A 164 3.42 23.26 2.94
N TRP A 165 2.50 22.53 3.56
CA TRP A 165 2.46 22.40 5.01
C TRP A 165 3.73 21.76 5.57
N LEU A 166 4.31 20.74 4.93
CA LEU A 166 5.60 20.16 5.32
C LEU A 166 6.74 21.20 5.28
N LYS A 167 6.76 22.06 4.26
CA LYS A 167 7.74 23.17 4.18
C LYS A 167 7.56 24.17 5.34
N ASP A 168 6.31 24.48 5.71
CA ASP A 168 6.01 25.36 6.86
C ASP A 168 6.49 24.73 8.18
N GLN A 169 6.65 23.39 8.25
CA GLN A 169 7.24 22.68 9.39
C GLN A 169 8.79 22.55 9.29
N GLY A 170 9.44 23.20 8.31
CA GLY A 170 10.89 23.16 8.14
C GLY A 170 11.40 21.88 7.44
N ILE A 171 10.53 21.10 6.78
CA ILE A 171 10.89 19.92 6.01
C ILE A 171 11.11 20.32 4.55
N TRP A 172 12.30 20.12 4.03
CA TRP A 172 12.62 20.35 2.63
C TRP A 172 11.85 19.38 1.74
N VAL A 173 11.36 19.87 0.59
CA VAL A 173 10.65 19.06 -0.38
C VAL A 173 11.47 18.97 -1.66
N MET A 174 11.98 17.78 -1.96
CA MET A 174 12.85 17.53 -3.12
C MET A 174 12.15 16.57 -4.09
N GLY A 175 12.03 16.97 -5.36
CA GLY A 175 11.40 16.19 -6.41
C GLY A 175 12.41 15.47 -7.28
N ALA A 176 12.26 14.15 -7.47
CA ALA A 176 13.00 13.40 -8.46
C ALA A 176 12.38 13.61 -9.85
N ALA A 177 13.09 14.31 -10.74
CA ALA A 177 12.61 14.62 -12.09
C ALA A 177 13.76 14.55 -13.09
N GLY A 178 13.48 14.11 -14.32
CA GLY A 178 14.51 13.97 -15.37
C GLY A 178 15.11 15.27 -15.83
N GLU A 179 14.40 16.38 -15.64
CA GLU A 179 14.85 17.76 -15.95
C GLU A 179 15.59 18.45 -14.79
N ALA A 180 15.82 17.76 -13.67
CA ALA A 180 16.52 18.33 -12.52
C ALA A 180 17.96 18.71 -12.89
N THR A 181 18.42 19.87 -12.37
CA THR A 181 19.79 20.35 -12.58
C THR A 181 20.80 19.77 -11.62
N GLN A 182 20.35 19.19 -10.52
CA GLN A 182 21.17 18.50 -9.51
C GLN A 182 20.92 17.00 -9.53
N THR A 183 21.97 16.24 -9.31
CA THR A 183 21.86 14.79 -9.10
C THR A 183 21.59 14.45 -7.64
N VAL A 184 21.14 13.23 -7.36
CA VAL A 184 20.96 12.73 -5.99
C VAL A 184 22.25 12.83 -5.16
N TYR A 185 23.43 12.69 -5.77
CA TYR A 185 24.72 12.76 -5.10
C TYR A 185 25.15 14.19 -4.72
N GLN A 186 24.49 15.20 -5.27
CA GLN A 186 24.71 16.62 -4.96
C GLN A 186 23.68 17.15 -3.96
N THR A 187 22.74 16.32 -3.57
CA THR A 187 21.63 16.67 -2.68
C THR A 187 22.02 16.40 -1.23
N ASP A 188 21.77 17.34 -0.33
CA ASP A 188 21.97 17.17 1.10
C ASP A 188 20.80 16.37 1.72
N PHE A 189 21.06 15.16 2.13
CA PHE A 189 20.11 14.27 2.82
C PHE A 189 20.24 14.32 4.35
N THR A 190 21.06 15.21 4.90
CA THR A 190 21.23 15.36 6.36
C THR A 190 20.19 16.30 6.99
N VAL A 191 19.39 16.96 6.17
CA VAL A 191 18.31 17.87 6.58
C VAL A 191 16.96 17.17 6.69
N PRO A 192 15.98 17.72 7.43
CA PRO A 192 14.60 17.26 7.37
C PRO A 192 14.09 17.25 5.92
N LEU A 193 13.66 16.09 5.41
CA LEU A 193 13.42 15.90 3.98
C LEU A 193 12.16 15.09 3.67
N ALA A 194 11.41 15.54 2.66
CA ALA A 194 10.40 14.79 1.95
C ALA A 194 10.86 14.61 0.48
N LEU A 195 11.27 13.39 0.13
CA LEU A 195 11.66 13.03 -1.23
C LEU A 195 10.42 12.65 -2.03
N VAL A 196 10.16 13.36 -3.12
CA VAL A 196 8.97 13.16 -3.96
C VAL A 196 9.36 12.43 -5.25
N VAL A 197 8.70 11.29 -5.47
CA VAL A 197 8.87 10.45 -6.67
C VAL A 197 7.54 10.38 -7.42
N GLY A 198 7.57 10.58 -8.72
CA GLY A 198 6.40 10.56 -9.59
C GLY A 198 6.06 9.19 -10.15
N ALA A 199 4.93 9.13 -10.86
CA ALA A 199 4.50 7.94 -11.58
C ALA A 199 5.45 7.59 -12.73
N GLU A 200 5.58 6.31 -13.02
CA GLU A 200 6.35 5.80 -14.16
C GLU A 200 5.85 6.41 -15.48
N GLY A 201 6.78 6.85 -16.30
CA GLY A 201 6.52 7.49 -17.59
C GLY A 201 6.01 8.93 -17.52
N LYS A 202 5.17 9.29 -16.55
CA LYS A 202 4.58 10.64 -16.42
C LYS A 202 5.37 11.54 -15.49
N GLY A 203 6.18 10.99 -14.59
CA GLY A 203 6.91 11.74 -13.59
C GLY A 203 6.00 12.48 -12.58
N LEU A 204 6.50 13.58 -12.05
CA LEU A 204 5.77 14.43 -11.11
C LEU A 204 4.72 15.29 -11.82
N ARG A 205 3.54 15.45 -11.20
CA ARG A 205 2.52 16.39 -11.67
C ARG A 205 3.02 17.84 -11.54
N ARG A 206 2.52 18.72 -12.44
CA ARG A 206 2.90 20.14 -12.47
C ARG A 206 2.80 20.82 -11.10
N LEU A 207 1.64 20.71 -10.44
CA LEU A 207 1.44 21.33 -9.12
C LEU A 207 2.33 20.73 -8.01
N THR A 208 2.74 19.48 -8.15
CA THR A 208 3.70 18.83 -7.24
C THR A 208 5.10 19.38 -7.46
N LYS A 209 5.54 19.51 -8.73
CA LYS A 209 6.84 20.12 -9.11
C LYS A 209 7.00 21.54 -8.56
N GLU A 210 5.94 22.35 -8.65
CA GLU A 210 5.93 23.73 -8.13
C GLU A 210 6.14 23.83 -6.61
N GLN A 211 5.97 22.71 -5.89
CA GLN A 211 6.22 22.66 -4.43
C GLN A 211 7.62 22.12 -4.08
N CYS A 212 8.31 21.53 -5.04
CA CYS A 212 9.66 21.00 -4.84
C CYS A 212 10.73 22.11 -4.98
#